data_ead3a58c209e31b962ca1eb31b69c65d
#
_entry.id   ead3a58c209e31b962ca1eb31b69c65d
#
_cell.length_a   1.000
_cell.length_b   1.000
_cell.length_c   1.000
_cell.angle_alpha   90.00
_cell.angle_beta   90.00
_cell.angle_gamma   90.00
#
_symmetry.space_group_name_H-M   'P 1'
#
loop_
_entity.id
_entity.type
_entity.pdbx_description
1 polymer ?
#
loop_
_entity_poly.entity_id
_entity_poly.type
_entity_poly.pdbx_seq_one_letter_code
_entity_poly.pdbx_strand_id
1 'polypeptide(L)'
;MENLVIKERTERTQWYCEARFGMFIHWGLYAIPARGEWVRSNEHMPKEDYDKYFDEFDAKEYNPKEWAKLAKKAGMKYAVLTAKHHDGFCLYDSKYTDFKSTNTPCKRDLVQEFLQAFRDEGIKVGLYFSLIDWRHPDYPHFGDTHHPMRLCEDYKGTDHDFDNYLGYMHNQIEELLTNYGHLDIMWFDFSYDDMNGEKWKASKLIEMVRRLQPHVVIDNRLEGSGETAGSIRTLNPTPYSGDFDSPEQMIPPEGIRDEAGNHIPWEACITLNRHWGYHAHDNHYKSAKLVVRTLVECVSKNGNLILNVGPDAKGRIPKKSVAILEEVGEWLADNGESIYGCGYAELPKPEWGRFTRKRQ
;
A
#
# COMPACT_ATOMS: atom_id res chain seq x y z
N MET A 1 -7.81 25.79 -20.51
CA MET A 1 -6.44 25.21 -20.34
C MET A 1 -6.63 24.00 -19.43
N GLU A 2 -6.06 22.88 -19.81
CA GLU A 2 -6.06 21.69 -18.96
C GLU A 2 -5.29 21.98 -17.68
N ASN A 3 -5.82 21.51 -16.53
CA ASN A 3 -5.14 21.69 -15.24
C ASN A 3 -3.80 20.91 -15.26
N LEU A 4 -2.70 21.58 -14.88
CA LEU A 4 -1.35 21.00 -14.94
C LEU A 4 -1.25 19.72 -14.10
N VAL A 5 -1.89 19.66 -12.93
CA VAL A 5 -1.90 18.47 -12.05
C VAL A 5 -2.53 17.29 -12.76
N ILE A 6 -3.64 17.50 -13.49
CA ILE A 6 -4.35 16.46 -14.25
C ILE A 6 -3.48 15.94 -15.39
N LYS A 7 -2.86 16.86 -16.14
CA LYS A 7 -1.97 16.51 -17.26
C LYS A 7 -0.79 15.66 -16.79
N GLU A 8 -0.06 16.11 -15.79
CA GLU A 8 1.09 15.38 -15.24
C GLU A 8 0.70 14.04 -14.63
N ARG A 9 -0.47 13.95 -13.98
CA ARG A 9 -1.06 12.69 -13.51
C ARG A 9 -1.24 11.70 -14.66
N THR A 10 -1.85 12.15 -15.76
CA THR A 10 -2.11 11.31 -16.93
C THR A 10 -0.82 10.72 -17.49
N GLU A 11 0.23 11.54 -17.61
CA GLU A 11 1.55 11.10 -18.09
C GLU A 11 2.19 10.08 -17.14
N ARG A 12 2.20 10.34 -15.84
CA ARG A 12 2.79 9.44 -14.83
C ARG A 12 2.07 8.10 -14.71
N THR A 13 0.75 8.09 -14.84
CA THR A 13 -0.06 6.88 -14.61
C THR A 13 -0.27 6.02 -15.85
N GLN A 14 0.27 6.38 -17.00
CA GLN A 14 0.08 5.60 -18.23
C GLN A 14 0.47 4.14 -18.04
N TRP A 15 1.71 3.87 -17.64
CA TRP A 15 2.21 2.51 -17.39
C TRP A 15 1.39 1.77 -16.32
N TYR A 16 0.99 2.50 -15.28
CA TYR A 16 0.23 1.97 -14.14
C TYR A 16 -1.17 1.51 -14.58
N CYS A 17 -1.85 2.32 -15.40
CA CYS A 17 -3.13 1.96 -16.00
C CYS A 17 -3.04 0.79 -17.01
N GLU A 18 -1.87 0.51 -17.56
CA GLU A 18 -1.62 -0.65 -18.44
C GLU A 18 -1.30 -1.91 -17.62
N ALA A 19 -0.68 -1.76 -16.46
CA ALA A 19 -0.23 -2.84 -15.59
C ALA A 19 -1.37 -3.67 -14.97
N ARG A 20 -2.44 -3.03 -14.53
CA ARG A 20 -3.71 -3.59 -14.03
C ARG A 20 -3.66 -4.47 -12.78
N PHE A 21 -2.60 -5.22 -12.53
CA PHE A 21 -2.52 -6.18 -11.45
C PHE A 21 -1.21 -6.07 -10.68
N GLY A 22 -1.30 -5.90 -9.37
CA GLY A 22 -0.17 -5.77 -8.46
C GLY A 22 -0.26 -6.65 -7.21
N MET A 23 0.87 -6.81 -6.52
CA MET A 23 0.99 -7.48 -5.23
C MET A 23 1.15 -6.45 -4.12
N PHE A 24 0.32 -6.49 -3.10
CA PHE A 24 0.53 -5.80 -1.84
C PHE A 24 1.12 -6.76 -0.81
N ILE A 25 2.10 -6.33 -0.04
CA ILE A 25 2.74 -7.18 0.97
C ILE A 25 2.72 -6.45 2.31
N HIS A 26 1.91 -6.93 3.25
CA HIS A 26 1.87 -6.43 4.62
C HIS A 26 2.69 -7.36 5.52
N TRP A 27 3.87 -6.89 5.93
CA TRP A 27 4.78 -7.66 6.76
C TRP A 27 5.53 -6.77 7.74
N GLY A 28 5.74 -7.26 8.96
CA GLY A 28 6.41 -6.56 10.04
C GLY A 28 6.33 -7.34 11.35
N LEU A 29 6.57 -6.67 12.47
CA LEU A 29 6.56 -7.29 13.81
C LEU A 29 5.22 -7.94 14.14
N TYR A 30 4.11 -7.39 13.64
CA TYR A 30 2.76 -7.93 13.85
C TYR A 30 2.55 -9.34 13.30
N ALA A 31 3.45 -9.82 12.44
CA ALA A 31 3.42 -11.21 11.98
C ALA A 31 3.80 -12.22 13.08
N ILE A 32 4.53 -11.80 14.14
CA ILE A 32 4.94 -12.66 15.24
C ILE A 32 3.72 -13.05 16.11
N PRO A 33 2.94 -12.11 16.67
CA PRO A 33 1.72 -12.46 17.38
C PRO A 33 0.66 -13.11 16.48
N ALA A 34 0.77 -12.96 15.17
CA ALA A 34 -0.05 -13.64 14.17
C ALA A 34 -1.57 -13.43 14.35
N ARG A 35 -1.97 -12.21 14.67
CA ARG A 35 -3.37 -11.78 14.87
C ARG A 35 -3.74 -10.53 14.03
N GLY A 36 -3.04 -10.33 12.91
CA GLY A 36 -3.23 -9.20 12.01
C GLY A 36 -2.38 -7.97 12.38
N GLU A 37 -2.31 -7.03 11.45
CA GLU A 37 -1.45 -5.84 11.54
C GLU A 37 -1.91 -4.81 12.59
N TRP A 38 -3.17 -4.85 12.96
CA TRP A 38 -3.78 -3.98 13.99
C TRP A 38 -3.70 -4.54 15.41
N VAL A 39 -3.01 -5.66 15.63
CA VAL A 39 -2.98 -6.36 16.93
C VAL A 39 -2.62 -5.42 18.08
N ARG A 40 -1.65 -4.53 17.90
CA ARG A 40 -1.23 -3.58 18.93
C ARG A 40 -2.35 -2.62 19.35
N SER A 41 -3.08 -2.06 18.38
CA SER A 41 -4.19 -1.15 18.64
C SER A 41 -5.43 -1.87 19.17
N ASN A 42 -5.81 -3.00 18.56
CA ASN A 42 -6.99 -3.77 18.94
C ASN A 42 -6.89 -4.32 20.37
N GLU A 43 -5.70 -4.70 20.80
CA GLU A 43 -5.45 -5.26 22.13
C GLU A 43 -4.95 -4.20 23.13
N HIS A 44 -4.93 -2.91 22.75
CA HIS A 44 -4.42 -1.82 23.59
C HIS A 44 -3.03 -2.11 24.18
N MET A 45 -2.17 -2.73 23.35
CA MET A 45 -0.89 -3.25 23.82
C MET A 45 0.12 -2.12 24.09
N PRO A 46 0.65 -2.01 25.33
CA PRO A 46 1.70 -1.06 25.65
C PRO A 46 2.95 -1.28 24.81
N LYS A 47 3.76 -0.23 24.69
CA LYS A 47 5.02 -0.27 23.93
C LYS A 47 5.94 -1.40 24.41
N GLU A 48 6.09 -1.56 25.72
CA GLU A 48 6.96 -2.54 26.37
C GLU A 48 6.56 -3.98 26.05
N ASP A 49 5.28 -4.23 25.90
CA ASP A 49 4.76 -5.55 25.53
C ASP A 49 4.92 -5.82 24.04
N TYR A 50 4.81 -4.79 23.20
CA TYR A 50 5.02 -4.92 21.76
C TYR A 50 6.51 -5.04 21.39
N ASP A 51 7.40 -4.37 22.13
CA ASP A 51 8.84 -4.38 21.88
C ASP A 51 9.47 -5.78 22.03
N LYS A 52 8.82 -6.72 22.70
CA LYS A 52 9.26 -8.12 22.76
C LYS A 52 9.36 -8.76 21.37
N TYR A 53 8.48 -8.39 20.45
CA TYR A 53 8.49 -8.89 19.07
C TYR A 53 9.69 -8.35 18.27
N PHE A 54 10.21 -7.19 18.65
CA PHE A 54 11.45 -6.67 18.05
C PHE A 54 12.66 -7.58 18.34
N ASP A 55 12.76 -8.10 19.56
CA ASP A 55 13.83 -8.99 19.97
C ASP A 55 13.70 -10.42 19.38
N GLU A 56 12.50 -10.77 18.89
CA GLU A 56 12.21 -12.07 18.28
C GLU A 56 12.29 -12.04 16.74
N PHE A 57 12.32 -10.85 16.12
CA PHE A 57 12.22 -10.72 14.67
C PHE A 57 13.50 -11.12 13.96
N ASP A 58 13.58 -12.37 13.51
CA ASP A 58 14.75 -12.94 12.83
C ASP A 58 14.61 -13.04 11.31
N ALA A 59 13.39 -12.93 10.76
CA ALA A 59 13.11 -13.02 9.33
C ALA A 59 13.83 -14.20 8.64
N LYS A 60 13.93 -15.32 9.33
CA LYS A 60 14.89 -16.41 9.06
C LYS A 60 14.72 -17.09 7.71
N GLU A 61 13.49 -17.12 7.20
CA GLU A 61 13.15 -17.76 5.92
C GLU A 61 12.75 -16.72 4.86
N TYR A 62 12.99 -15.43 5.13
CA TYR A 62 12.72 -14.36 4.17
C TYR A 62 13.60 -14.52 2.93
N ASN A 63 12.94 -14.76 1.81
CA ASN A 63 13.56 -14.88 0.51
C ASN A 63 12.79 -14.03 -0.53
N PRO A 64 13.17 -12.76 -0.72
CA PRO A 64 12.47 -11.86 -1.63
C PRO A 64 12.51 -12.30 -3.08
N LYS A 65 13.50 -13.12 -3.49
CA LYS A 65 13.56 -13.68 -4.84
C LYS A 65 12.42 -14.66 -5.10
N GLU A 66 12.05 -15.47 -4.11
CA GLU A 66 10.89 -16.36 -4.23
C GLU A 66 9.56 -15.57 -4.24
N TRP A 67 9.48 -14.46 -3.49
CA TRP A 67 8.33 -13.56 -3.56
C TRP A 67 8.18 -12.94 -4.94
N ALA A 68 9.29 -12.43 -5.52
CA ALA A 68 9.31 -11.83 -6.84
C ALA A 68 8.93 -12.83 -7.95
N LYS A 69 9.47 -14.06 -7.89
CA LYS A 69 9.11 -15.13 -8.83
C LYS A 69 7.63 -15.49 -8.73
N LEU A 70 7.08 -15.57 -7.51
CA LEU A 70 5.65 -15.82 -7.29
C LEU A 70 4.80 -14.70 -7.88
N ALA A 71 5.14 -13.44 -7.63
CA ALA A 71 4.44 -12.29 -8.20
C ALA A 71 4.45 -12.32 -9.74
N LYS A 72 5.61 -12.61 -10.32
CA LYS A 72 5.76 -12.75 -11.78
C LYS A 72 4.94 -13.92 -12.32
N LYS A 73 4.98 -15.09 -11.68
CA LYS A 73 4.19 -16.27 -12.05
C LYS A 73 2.70 -15.99 -11.95
N ALA A 74 2.27 -15.24 -10.94
CA ALA A 74 0.88 -14.78 -10.78
C ALA A 74 0.44 -13.75 -11.83
N GLY A 75 1.34 -13.27 -12.70
CA GLY A 75 1.05 -12.27 -13.72
C GLY A 75 1.06 -10.82 -13.22
N MET A 76 1.50 -10.57 -11.99
CA MET A 76 1.57 -9.23 -11.42
C MET A 76 2.66 -8.38 -12.08
N LYS A 77 2.42 -7.10 -12.26
CA LYS A 77 3.31 -6.16 -12.97
C LYS A 77 4.01 -5.19 -12.03
N TYR A 78 3.51 -5.03 -10.83
CA TYR A 78 4.10 -4.20 -9.77
C TYR A 78 3.86 -4.83 -8.40
N ALA A 79 4.66 -4.40 -7.43
CA ALA A 79 4.49 -4.81 -6.05
C ALA A 79 4.80 -3.67 -5.10
N VAL A 80 4.07 -3.62 -3.98
CA VAL A 80 4.23 -2.62 -2.92
C VAL A 80 4.46 -3.35 -1.59
N LEU A 81 5.56 -3.02 -0.89
CA LEU A 81 5.88 -3.56 0.44
C LEU A 81 5.65 -2.48 1.50
N THR A 82 5.10 -2.86 2.64
CA THR A 82 5.04 -1.98 3.83
C THR A 82 6.44 -1.70 4.36
N ALA A 83 7.04 -0.56 3.97
CA ALA A 83 8.34 -0.14 4.50
C ALA A 83 8.25 0.24 5.99
N LYS A 84 7.15 0.91 6.39
CA LYS A 84 6.77 1.19 7.77
C LYS A 84 5.25 1.14 7.90
N HIS A 85 4.72 0.34 8.83
CA HIS A 85 3.31 0.30 9.18
C HIS A 85 3.01 1.17 10.41
N HIS A 86 1.78 1.20 10.91
CA HIS A 86 1.32 2.04 12.02
C HIS A 86 2.07 1.81 13.34
N ASP A 87 2.66 0.65 13.53
CA ASP A 87 3.45 0.29 14.72
C ASP A 87 4.81 1.01 14.80
N GLY A 88 5.20 1.72 13.73
CA GLY A 88 6.43 2.48 13.63
C GLY A 88 7.68 1.67 13.31
N PHE A 89 7.55 0.34 13.10
CA PHE A 89 8.69 -0.51 12.77
C PHE A 89 9.11 -0.37 11.30
N CYS A 90 10.38 -0.01 11.10
CA CYS A 90 10.96 0.16 9.77
C CYS A 90 11.58 -1.15 9.27
N LEU A 91 11.12 -1.67 8.12
CA LEU A 91 11.76 -2.80 7.43
C LEU A 91 13.05 -2.40 6.69
N TYR A 92 13.50 -1.16 6.81
CA TYR A 92 14.67 -0.57 6.16
C TYR A 92 15.60 0.10 7.17
N ASP A 93 16.82 0.41 6.74
CA ASP A 93 17.87 0.99 7.59
C ASP A 93 17.72 2.51 7.76
N SER A 94 16.62 2.95 8.40
CA SER A 94 16.44 4.37 8.73
C SER A 94 17.47 4.87 9.72
N LYS A 95 18.03 6.06 9.49
CA LYS A 95 18.91 6.75 10.45
C LYS A 95 18.15 7.56 11.51
N TYR A 96 16.82 7.67 11.37
CA TYR A 96 15.98 8.47 12.26
C TYR A 96 15.35 7.65 13.40
N THR A 97 15.50 6.32 13.39
CA THR A 97 15.02 5.45 14.45
C THR A 97 15.90 4.22 14.62
N ASP A 98 16.00 3.72 15.86
CA ASP A 98 16.59 2.43 16.17
C ASP A 98 15.59 1.26 16.05
N PHE A 99 14.30 1.56 15.88
CA PHE A 99 13.23 0.58 15.73
C PHE A 99 13.10 0.12 14.28
N LYS A 100 14.10 -0.62 13.83
CA LYS A 100 14.29 -1.01 12.45
C LYS A 100 14.86 -2.43 12.31
N SER A 101 14.63 -3.06 11.18
CA SER A 101 15.01 -4.46 10.91
C SER A 101 16.51 -4.73 11.04
N THR A 102 17.35 -3.78 10.68
CA THR A 102 18.82 -3.92 10.84
C THR A 102 19.29 -3.99 12.28
N ASN A 103 18.47 -3.58 13.25
CA ASN A 103 18.76 -3.66 14.68
C ASN A 103 18.14 -4.88 15.38
N THR A 104 17.24 -5.61 14.70
CA THR A 104 16.67 -6.86 15.18
C THR A 104 17.64 -8.05 15.00
N PRO A 105 17.33 -9.25 15.47
CA PRO A 105 18.14 -10.46 15.19
C PRO A 105 18.34 -10.74 13.70
N CYS A 106 17.47 -10.29 12.80
CA CYS A 106 17.63 -10.51 11.36
C CYS A 106 18.80 -9.72 10.74
N LYS A 107 19.19 -8.57 11.30
CA LYS A 107 20.32 -7.73 10.86
C LYS A 107 20.32 -7.38 9.36
N ARG A 108 19.16 -7.27 8.74
CA ARG A 108 19.01 -7.08 7.29
C ARG A 108 18.18 -5.85 6.96
N ASP A 109 18.51 -5.18 5.87
CA ASP A 109 17.63 -4.19 5.22
C ASP A 109 16.68 -4.93 4.28
N LEU A 110 15.48 -5.21 4.76
CA LEU A 110 14.51 -6.06 4.07
C LEU A 110 13.88 -5.33 2.88
N VAL A 111 13.79 -3.99 2.95
CA VAL A 111 13.31 -3.15 1.83
C VAL A 111 14.32 -3.17 0.69
N GLN A 112 15.61 -2.98 0.99
CA GLN A 112 16.66 -3.01 -0.05
C GLN A 112 16.64 -4.35 -0.81
N GLU A 113 16.54 -5.45 -0.08
CA GLU A 113 16.50 -6.78 -0.67
C GLU A 113 15.24 -7.03 -1.49
N PHE A 114 14.07 -6.58 -1.02
CA PHE A 114 12.81 -6.63 -1.75
C PHE A 114 12.91 -5.90 -3.09
N LEU A 115 13.33 -4.63 -3.04
CA LEU A 115 13.42 -3.79 -4.23
C LEU A 115 14.35 -4.40 -5.29
N GLN A 116 15.51 -4.91 -4.86
CA GLN A 116 16.44 -5.55 -5.79
C GLN A 116 15.83 -6.81 -6.43
N ALA A 117 15.24 -7.69 -5.62
CA ALA A 117 14.70 -8.95 -6.12
C ALA A 117 13.54 -8.76 -7.12
N PHE A 118 12.66 -7.79 -6.85
CA PHE A 118 11.53 -7.52 -7.74
C PHE A 118 11.97 -6.81 -9.03
N ARG A 119 12.93 -5.88 -8.96
CA ARG A 119 13.53 -5.26 -10.15
C ARG A 119 14.24 -6.29 -11.05
N ASP A 120 14.96 -7.25 -10.47
CA ASP A 120 15.62 -8.33 -11.21
C ASP A 120 14.63 -9.20 -12.01
N GLU A 121 13.39 -9.32 -11.53
CA GLU A 121 12.30 -10.01 -12.23
C GLU A 121 11.53 -9.11 -13.21
N GLY A 122 11.89 -7.83 -13.34
CA GLY A 122 11.23 -6.86 -14.20
C GLY A 122 9.86 -6.40 -13.68
N ILE A 123 9.62 -6.53 -12.38
CA ILE A 123 8.42 -6.06 -11.71
C ILE A 123 8.67 -4.65 -11.18
N LYS A 124 7.75 -3.73 -11.43
CA LYS A 124 7.80 -2.38 -10.90
C LYS A 124 7.60 -2.37 -9.39
N VAL A 125 8.31 -1.49 -8.70
CA VAL A 125 8.40 -1.54 -7.24
C VAL A 125 7.86 -0.28 -6.57
N GLY A 126 7.14 -0.48 -5.48
CA GLY A 126 6.64 0.57 -4.64
C GLY A 126 6.80 0.28 -3.16
N LEU A 127 6.69 1.32 -2.37
CA LEU A 127 6.73 1.26 -0.92
C LEU A 127 5.49 1.89 -0.32
N TYR A 128 4.90 1.19 0.63
CA TYR A 128 3.85 1.73 1.51
C TYR A 128 4.52 2.39 2.72
N PHE A 129 3.97 3.52 3.13
CA PHE A 129 4.41 4.24 4.30
C PHE A 129 3.21 4.78 5.09
N SER A 130 3.10 4.35 6.35
CA SER A 130 2.10 4.86 7.28
C SER A 130 2.37 6.30 7.68
N LEU A 131 1.36 7.17 7.56
CA LEU A 131 1.41 8.56 8.04
C LEU A 131 1.33 8.65 9.56
N ILE A 132 0.69 7.66 10.20
CA ILE A 132 0.62 7.54 11.66
C ILE A 132 1.76 6.68 12.20
N ASP A 133 2.11 6.89 13.47
CA ASP A 133 3.16 6.14 14.15
C ASP A 133 2.82 5.97 15.64
N TRP A 134 2.36 4.80 16.01
CA TRP A 134 1.98 4.48 17.40
C TRP A 134 3.17 4.40 18.36
N ARG A 135 4.38 4.50 17.86
CA ARG A 135 5.59 4.42 18.68
C ARG A 135 6.24 5.77 18.94
N HIS A 136 6.08 6.72 18.01
CA HIS A 136 6.77 8.01 18.11
C HIS A 136 6.22 8.83 19.30
N PRO A 137 7.08 9.33 20.20
CA PRO A 137 6.61 10.01 21.40
C PRO A 137 5.82 11.30 21.12
N ASP A 138 6.09 11.97 19.99
CA ASP A 138 5.40 13.19 19.58
C ASP A 138 4.19 12.95 18.67
N TYR A 139 3.81 11.67 18.42
CA TYR A 139 2.52 11.36 17.83
C TYR A 139 1.45 11.32 18.92
N PRO A 140 0.26 11.93 18.71
CA PRO A 140 -0.79 11.97 19.74
C PRO A 140 -1.21 10.58 20.23
N HIS A 141 -1.33 10.41 21.54
CA HIS A 141 -1.68 9.13 22.18
C HIS A 141 -3.12 9.15 22.70
N PHE A 142 -3.36 9.85 23.81
CA PHE A 142 -4.65 9.89 24.47
C PHE A 142 -5.70 10.60 23.62
N GLY A 143 -6.85 9.96 23.44
CA GLY A 143 -7.96 10.52 22.66
C GLY A 143 -7.81 10.39 21.14
N ASP A 144 -6.68 9.90 20.64
CA ASP A 144 -6.56 9.53 19.22
C ASP A 144 -7.49 8.35 18.90
N THR A 145 -8.13 8.35 17.75
CA THR A 145 -9.11 7.33 17.39
C THR A 145 -8.49 5.93 17.26
N HIS A 146 -7.22 5.83 16.92
CA HIS A 146 -6.58 4.57 16.51
C HIS A 146 -5.36 4.18 17.34
N HIS A 147 -4.79 5.11 18.13
CA HIS A 147 -3.61 4.81 18.94
C HIS A 147 -3.87 3.71 19.97
N PRO A 148 -2.96 2.75 20.19
CA PRO A 148 -3.12 1.69 21.21
C PRO A 148 -3.45 2.24 22.61
N MET A 149 -2.83 3.35 23.00
CA MET A 149 -2.99 3.98 24.31
C MET A 149 -4.07 5.07 24.37
N ARG A 150 -4.98 5.12 23.39
CA ARG A 150 -6.04 6.14 23.29
C ARG A 150 -6.97 6.28 24.51
N LEU A 151 -7.06 5.23 25.32
CA LEU A 151 -7.87 5.18 26.54
C LEU A 151 -7.02 5.13 27.83
N CYS A 152 -5.70 5.21 27.72
CA CYS A 152 -4.79 5.12 28.87
C CYS A 152 -4.63 6.48 29.54
N GLU A 153 -5.17 6.63 30.76
CA GLU A 153 -5.15 7.89 31.52
C GLU A 153 -3.73 8.42 31.80
N ASP A 154 -2.71 7.55 31.84
CA ASP A 154 -1.31 7.94 32.03
C ASP A 154 -0.78 8.84 30.91
N TYR A 155 -1.42 8.81 29.73
CA TYR A 155 -1.09 9.66 28.59
C TYR A 155 -1.96 10.90 28.46
N LYS A 156 -2.91 11.09 29.39
CA LYS A 156 -3.81 12.24 29.37
C LYS A 156 -3.06 13.52 29.70
N GLY A 157 -3.17 14.52 28.82
CA GLY A 157 -2.49 15.79 29.01
C GLY A 157 -0.99 15.75 28.75
N THR A 158 -0.47 14.69 28.14
CA THR A 158 0.90 14.65 27.65
C THR A 158 1.04 15.61 26.46
N ASP A 159 2.01 16.51 26.54
CA ASP A 159 2.34 17.41 25.43
C ASP A 159 3.06 16.62 24.33
N HIS A 160 2.65 16.85 23.09
CA HIS A 160 3.26 16.26 21.88
C HIS A 160 3.71 17.39 20.96
N ASP A 161 4.97 17.36 20.53
CA ASP A 161 5.48 18.23 19.47
C ASP A 161 5.20 17.62 18.10
N PHE A 162 3.97 17.81 17.62
CA PHE A 162 3.54 17.24 16.34
C PHE A 162 4.38 17.73 15.15
N ASP A 163 4.94 18.93 15.21
CA ASP A 163 5.86 19.41 14.18
C ASP A 163 7.19 18.65 14.17
N ASN A 164 7.67 18.21 15.33
CA ASN A 164 8.82 17.30 15.41
C ASN A 164 8.49 15.94 14.78
N TYR A 165 7.32 15.38 15.08
CA TYR A 165 6.86 14.17 14.41
C TYR A 165 6.79 14.32 12.89
N LEU A 166 6.21 15.40 12.38
CA LEU A 166 6.15 15.67 10.94
C LEU A 166 7.54 15.77 10.31
N GLY A 167 8.49 16.41 11.00
CA GLY A 167 9.89 16.44 10.58
C GLY A 167 10.50 15.05 10.46
N TYR A 168 10.29 14.20 11.46
CA TYR A 168 10.71 12.81 11.46
C TYR A 168 10.10 12.02 10.29
N MET A 169 8.78 12.11 10.10
CA MET A 169 8.06 11.43 9.03
C MET A 169 8.57 11.84 7.64
N HIS A 170 8.69 13.15 7.37
CA HIS A 170 9.19 13.66 6.09
C HIS A 170 10.63 13.21 5.81
N ASN A 171 11.49 13.22 6.82
CA ASN A 171 12.87 12.79 6.69
C ASN A 171 12.97 11.28 6.36
N GLN A 172 12.13 10.45 6.96
CA GLN A 172 12.06 9.02 6.64
C GLN A 172 11.60 8.78 5.20
N ILE A 173 10.61 9.55 4.72
CA ILE A 173 10.16 9.46 3.32
C ILE A 173 11.27 9.93 2.38
N GLU A 174 12.01 11.00 2.72
CA GLU A 174 13.17 11.45 1.95
C GLU A 174 14.27 10.37 1.86
N GLU A 175 14.54 9.64 2.95
CA GLU A 175 15.46 8.48 2.93
C GLU A 175 15.03 7.42 1.90
N LEU A 176 13.76 7.04 1.90
CA LEU A 176 13.24 6.03 0.98
C LEU A 176 13.36 6.49 -0.49
N LEU A 177 13.13 7.77 -0.75
CA LEU A 177 13.21 8.35 -2.10
C LEU A 177 14.65 8.60 -2.59
N THR A 178 15.64 8.64 -1.69
CA THR A 178 17.03 8.95 -2.04
C THR A 178 17.98 7.76 -1.99
N ASN A 179 17.79 6.86 -1.01
CA ASN A 179 18.76 5.81 -0.72
C ASN A 179 18.45 4.47 -1.43
N TYR A 180 17.21 4.31 -1.95
CA TYR A 180 16.71 3.03 -2.45
C TYR A 180 16.55 2.98 -3.98
N GLY A 181 17.11 3.96 -4.68
CA GLY A 181 17.06 4.05 -6.15
C GLY A 181 15.67 4.39 -6.67
N HIS A 182 15.37 3.98 -7.90
CA HIS A 182 14.13 4.30 -8.57
C HIS A 182 12.94 3.57 -7.92
N LEU A 183 11.93 4.31 -7.48
CA LEU A 183 10.64 3.79 -7.03
C LEU A 183 9.57 4.12 -8.07
N ASP A 184 8.71 3.18 -8.37
CA ASP A 184 7.59 3.37 -9.31
C ASP A 184 6.33 3.86 -8.59
N ILE A 185 6.12 3.45 -7.33
CA ILE A 185 4.95 3.79 -6.53
C ILE A 185 5.37 4.20 -5.12
N MET A 186 4.74 5.25 -4.59
CA MET A 186 4.77 5.60 -3.17
C MET A 186 3.34 5.58 -2.66
N TRP A 187 3.03 4.63 -1.78
CA TRP A 187 1.71 4.39 -1.24
C TRP A 187 1.65 4.90 0.20
N PHE A 188 1.06 6.09 0.40
CA PHE A 188 0.83 6.65 1.73
C PHE A 188 -0.41 6.05 2.36
N ASP A 189 -0.49 6.06 3.68
CA ASP A 189 -1.69 5.55 4.31
C ASP A 189 -2.02 6.27 5.61
N PHE A 190 -3.31 6.39 5.82
CA PHE A 190 -3.98 6.72 7.05
C PHE A 190 -4.19 8.21 7.31
N SER A 191 -4.88 8.89 6.41
CA SER A 191 -5.59 10.12 6.75
C SER A 191 -6.95 9.76 7.36
N TYR A 192 -7.35 10.45 8.43
CA TYR A 192 -8.60 10.20 9.14
C TYR A 192 -9.09 11.47 9.85
N ASP A 193 -10.38 11.61 10.07
CA ASP A 193 -10.99 12.77 10.70
C ASP A 193 -10.47 14.09 10.12
N ASP A 194 -9.89 14.95 10.94
CA ASP A 194 -9.22 16.19 10.53
C ASP A 194 -7.71 16.02 10.23
N MET A 195 -7.17 14.82 10.44
CA MET A 195 -5.79 14.46 10.13
C MET A 195 -5.65 14.10 8.65
N ASN A 196 -5.64 15.12 7.78
CA ASN A 196 -5.50 14.98 6.34
C ASN A 196 -4.88 16.24 5.71
N GLY A 197 -4.39 16.13 4.49
CA GLY A 197 -3.86 17.25 3.71
C GLY A 197 -2.77 18.03 4.45
N GLU A 198 -3.02 19.30 4.68
CA GLU A 198 -2.02 20.20 5.31
C GLU A 198 -1.73 19.89 6.80
N LYS A 199 -2.52 19.07 7.46
CA LYS A 199 -2.14 18.51 8.77
C LYS A 199 -0.86 17.66 8.68
N TRP A 200 -0.65 16.99 7.56
CA TRP A 200 0.58 16.26 7.23
C TRP A 200 1.65 17.15 6.60
N LYS A 201 1.41 18.48 6.42
CA LYS A 201 2.22 19.36 5.57
C LYS A 201 2.37 18.79 4.16
N ALA A 202 1.25 18.29 3.60
CA ALA A 202 1.23 17.50 2.38
C ALA A 202 1.75 18.28 1.16
N SER A 203 1.51 19.59 1.04
CA SER A 203 2.10 20.41 -0.02
C SER A 203 3.62 20.34 -0.02
N LYS A 204 4.25 20.51 1.15
CA LYS A 204 5.72 20.43 1.31
C LYS A 204 6.24 19.01 1.04
N LEU A 205 5.50 18.00 1.50
CA LEU A 205 5.85 16.61 1.27
C LEU A 205 5.86 16.28 -0.22
N ILE A 206 4.80 16.64 -0.94
CA ILE A 206 4.68 16.37 -2.39
C ILE A 206 5.71 17.16 -3.20
N GLU A 207 5.99 18.40 -2.83
CA GLU A 207 7.08 19.16 -3.47
C GLU A 207 8.41 18.41 -3.36
N MET A 208 8.74 17.89 -2.18
CA MET A 208 9.92 17.05 -1.97
C MET A 208 9.89 15.78 -2.83
N VAL A 209 8.78 15.04 -2.81
CA VAL A 209 8.62 13.79 -3.59
C VAL A 209 8.82 14.07 -5.09
N ARG A 210 8.16 15.09 -5.63
CA ARG A 210 8.25 15.45 -7.05
C ARG A 210 9.63 15.95 -7.46
N ARG A 211 10.34 16.63 -6.58
CA ARG A 211 11.73 17.05 -6.79
C ARG A 211 12.69 15.86 -6.84
N LEU A 212 12.50 14.87 -5.99
CA LEU A 212 13.39 13.71 -5.87
C LEU A 212 13.07 12.64 -6.91
N GLN A 213 11.80 12.32 -7.11
CA GLN A 213 11.33 11.31 -8.05
C GLN A 213 10.04 11.79 -8.76
N PRO A 214 10.13 12.62 -9.80
CA PRO A 214 8.96 13.23 -10.45
C PRO A 214 8.02 12.22 -11.11
N HIS A 215 8.53 11.04 -11.44
CA HIS A 215 7.81 9.95 -12.11
C HIS A 215 7.04 9.03 -11.16
N VAL A 216 7.30 9.09 -9.83
CA VAL A 216 6.67 8.18 -8.88
C VAL A 216 5.16 8.40 -8.82
N VAL A 217 4.40 7.32 -8.94
CA VAL A 217 2.94 7.33 -8.80
C VAL A 217 2.56 7.30 -7.33
N ILE A 218 1.61 8.15 -6.93
CA ILE A 218 1.20 8.33 -5.54
C ILE A 218 -0.30 8.12 -5.44
N ASP A 219 -0.76 7.43 -4.39
CA ASP A 219 -2.18 7.30 -4.06
C ASP A 219 -2.80 8.60 -3.53
N ASN A 220 -4.11 8.60 -3.28
CA ASN A 220 -4.83 9.78 -2.79
C ASN A 220 -4.85 9.91 -1.26
N ARG A 221 -4.16 9.06 -0.51
CA ARG A 221 -4.32 8.93 0.94
C ARG A 221 -3.65 10.02 1.78
N LEU A 222 -2.96 10.97 1.16
CA LEU A 222 -2.56 12.22 1.85
C LEU A 222 -3.76 13.13 2.11
N GLU A 223 -4.83 13.04 1.31
CA GLU A 223 -6.00 13.92 1.39
C GLU A 223 -7.28 13.16 1.74
N GLY A 224 -7.38 11.90 1.35
CA GLY A 224 -8.52 11.04 1.62
C GLY A 224 -8.11 9.73 2.27
N SER A 225 -9.08 8.90 2.62
CA SER A 225 -8.83 7.51 3.00
C SER A 225 -10.05 6.64 2.71
N GLY A 226 -9.83 5.41 2.22
CA GLY A 226 -10.87 4.42 2.03
C GLY A 226 -12.11 4.91 1.28
N GLU A 227 -13.07 5.47 2.02
CA GLU A 227 -14.34 5.94 1.49
C GLU A 227 -14.30 7.38 0.96
N THR A 228 -13.31 8.18 1.37
CA THR A 228 -13.17 9.59 0.97
C THR A 228 -12.12 9.75 -0.12
N ALA A 229 -12.50 10.38 -1.23
CA ALA A 229 -11.61 10.55 -2.38
C ALA A 229 -10.68 11.76 -2.28
N GLY A 230 -11.01 12.76 -1.45
CA GLY A 230 -10.35 14.06 -1.49
C GLY A 230 -10.64 14.80 -2.80
N SER A 231 -9.76 15.69 -3.20
CA SER A 231 -9.93 16.54 -4.39
C SER A 231 -9.56 15.84 -5.72
N ILE A 232 -9.10 14.60 -5.70
CA ILE A 232 -8.68 13.86 -6.90
C ILE A 232 -9.78 13.78 -7.97
N ARG A 233 -11.06 13.81 -7.56
CA ARG A 233 -12.24 13.76 -8.44
C ARG A 233 -12.73 15.13 -8.91
N THR A 234 -12.09 16.21 -8.47
CA THR A 234 -12.47 17.57 -8.89
C THR A 234 -11.70 18.02 -10.12
N LEU A 235 -12.18 19.10 -10.76
CA LEU A 235 -11.48 19.72 -11.89
C LEU A 235 -10.28 20.58 -11.47
N ASN A 236 -10.17 20.87 -10.18
CA ASN A 236 -9.07 21.64 -9.60
C ASN A 236 -8.47 20.89 -8.39
N PRO A 237 -7.85 19.73 -8.62
CA PRO A 237 -7.26 18.95 -7.55
C PRO A 237 -6.08 19.68 -6.90
N THR A 238 -5.88 19.45 -5.61
CA THR A 238 -4.68 19.92 -4.92
C THR A 238 -3.42 19.24 -5.45
N PRO A 239 -2.23 19.81 -5.26
CA PRO A 239 -0.97 19.15 -5.63
C PRO A 239 -0.76 17.78 -4.97
N TYR A 240 -1.37 17.56 -3.80
CA TYR A 240 -1.29 16.31 -3.01
C TYR A 240 -2.53 15.41 -3.13
N SER A 241 -3.40 15.67 -4.10
CA SER A 241 -4.58 14.83 -4.35
C SER A 241 -4.27 13.38 -4.76
N GLY A 242 -3.01 13.11 -5.08
CA GLY A 242 -2.55 11.83 -5.59
C GLY A 242 -2.74 11.66 -7.10
N ASP A 243 -2.26 10.54 -7.61
CA ASP A 243 -2.31 10.16 -9.02
C ASP A 243 -3.40 9.12 -9.28
N PHE A 244 -3.81 8.36 -8.27
CA PHE A 244 -4.90 7.39 -8.34
C PHE A 244 -5.73 7.36 -7.06
N ASP A 245 -7.01 7.05 -7.20
CA ASP A 245 -7.94 6.83 -6.08
C ASP A 245 -7.82 5.38 -5.59
N SER A 246 -7.89 5.14 -4.28
CA SER A 246 -7.57 3.85 -3.66
C SER A 246 -8.73 3.29 -2.81
N PRO A 247 -9.88 2.90 -3.42
CA PRO A 247 -10.96 2.26 -2.68
C PRO A 247 -10.50 0.96 -2.02
N GLU A 248 -10.85 0.80 -0.74
CA GLU A 248 -10.40 -0.32 0.09
C GLU A 248 -11.49 -1.38 0.24
N GLN A 249 -11.12 -2.66 0.00
CA GLN A 249 -11.98 -3.84 0.11
C GLN A 249 -13.28 -3.75 -0.72
N MET A 250 -13.34 -2.85 -1.69
CA MET A 250 -14.52 -2.65 -2.53
C MET A 250 -14.13 -2.33 -3.98
N ILE A 251 -15.04 -2.57 -4.89
CA ILE A 251 -14.95 -2.16 -6.30
C ILE A 251 -16.06 -1.16 -6.56
N PRO A 252 -15.76 0.09 -6.98
CA PRO A 252 -16.77 1.08 -7.31
C PRO A 252 -17.74 0.55 -8.39
N PRO A 253 -19.06 0.70 -8.23
CA PRO A 253 -20.06 0.13 -9.15
C PRO A 253 -19.84 0.53 -10.62
N GLU A 254 -19.54 1.80 -10.87
CA GLU A 254 -19.37 2.39 -12.22
C GLU A 254 -17.91 2.79 -12.53
N GLY A 255 -16.93 2.31 -11.71
CA GLY A 255 -15.58 2.86 -11.72
C GLY A 255 -15.53 4.24 -11.08
N ILE A 256 -14.43 4.97 -11.30
CA ILE A 256 -14.26 6.31 -10.72
C ILE A 256 -14.08 7.34 -11.83
N ARG A 257 -14.81 8.46 -11.69
CA ARG A 257 -14.82 9.58 -12.63
C ARG A 257 -14.65 10.90 -11.91
N ASP A 258 -14.11 11.89 -12.61
CA ASP A 258 -14.11 13.28 -12.16
C ASP A 258 -15.48 13.96 -12.37
N GLU A 259 -15.59 15.21 -11.92
CA GLU A 259 -16.80 16.03 -12.05
C GLU A 259 -17.21 16.29 -13.51
N ALA A 260 -16.29 16.16 -14.47
CA ALA A 260 -16.58 16.27 -15.91
C ALA A 260 -16.97 14.92 -16.54
N GLY A 261 -16.96 13.84 -15.77
CA GLY A 261 -17.27 12.49 -16.24
C GLY A 261 -16.10 11.72 -16.85
N ASN A 262 -14.88 12.26 -16.81
CA ASN A 262 -13.70 11.56 -17.30
C ASN A 262 -13.27 10.47 -16.30
N HIS A 263 -12.81 9.34 -16.81
CA HIS A 263 -12.21 8.30 -15.95
C HIS A 263 -10.90 8.79 -15.34
N ILE A 264 -10.76 8.64 -14.03
CA ILE A 264 -9.50 8.83 -13.33
C ILE A 264 -8.88 7.47 -12.99
N PRO A 265 -7.54 7.37 -12.84
CA PRO A 265 -6.89 6.15 -12.36
C PRO A 265 -7.39 5.77 -10.97
N TRP A 266 -7.60 4.48 -10.72
CA TRP A 266 -7.94 3.97 -9.41
C TRP A 266 -7.48 2.53 -9.23
N GLU A 267 -7.31 2.13 -7.98
CA GLU A 267 -6.83 0.82 -7.58
C GLU A 267 -7.65 0.29 -6.41
N ALA A 268 -8.34 -0.83 -6.60
CA ALA A 268 -8.91 -1.54 -5.47
C ALA A 268 -7.79 -2.26 -4.70
N CYS A 269 -7.57 -1.90 -3.45
CA CYS A 269 -6.69 -2.64 -2.56
C CYS A 269 -7.52 -3.67 -1.77
N ILE A 270 -7.21 -4.96 -2.01
CA ILE A 270 -8.04 -6.08 -1.54
C ILE A 270 -7.15 -7.15 -0.91
N THR A 271 -7.57 -7.68 0.23
CA THR A 271 -6.91 -8.80 0.89
C THR A 271 -7.27 -10.14 0.23
N LEU A 272 -6.32 -11.07 0.20
CA LEU A 272 -6.57 -12.43 -0.27
C LEU A 272 -7.41 -13.24 0.72
N ASN A 273 -7.28 -12.93 2.02
CA ASN A 273 -8.09 -13.44 3.12
C ASN A 273 -8.86 -12.29 3.79
N ARG A 274 -9.00 -12.26 5.12
CA ARG A 274 -9.73 -11.20 5.88
C ARG A 274 -8.80 -10.17 6.53
N HIS A 275 -7.47 -10.37 6.47
CA HIS A 275 -6.48 -9.53 7.15
C HIS A 275 -5.41 -9.06 6.17
N TRP A 276 -4.82 -7.88 6.43
CA TRP A 276 -3.66 -7.40 5.70
C TRP A 276 -2.40 -8.12 6.14
N GLY A 277 -2.07 -8.05 7.44
CA GLY A 277 -0.99 -8.81 8.04
C GLY A 277 -1.35 -10.28 8.31
N TYR A 278 -0.33 -11.09 8.58
CA TYR A 278 -0.52 -12.52 8.88
C TYR A 278 -1.42 -12.75 10.08
N HIS A 279 -2.39 -13.65 9.92
CA HIS A 279 -3.27 -14.10 10.99
C HIS A 279 -3.35 -15.63 10.97
N ALA A 280 -2.84 -16.28 12.04
CA ALA A 280 -2.68 -17.74 12.09
C ALA A 280 -4.00 -18.54 11.96
N HIS A 281 -5.10 -17.95 12.40
CA HIS A 281 -6.42 -18.62 12.40
C HIS A 281 -7.32 -18.18 11.25
N ASP A 282 -6.84 -17.30 10.35
CA ASP A 282 -7.64 -16.89 9.19
C ASP A 282 -7.51 -17.90 8.05
N ASN A 283 -8.57 -18.66 7.86
CA ASN A 283 -8.68 -19.66 6.79
C ASN A 283 -9.67 -19.26 5.69
N HIS A 284 -10.16 -18.00 5.71
CA HIS A 284 -11.17 -17.50 4.79
C HIS A 284 -10.55 -16.86 3.55
N TYR A 285 -9.94 -17.67 2.71
CA TYR A 285 -9.30 -17.20 1.49
C TYR A 285 -10.30 -17.08 0.34
N LYS A 286 -10.13 -16.05 -0.47
CA LYS A 286 -10.76 -15.93 -1.78
C LYS A 286 -10.22 -17.04 -2.68
N SER A 287 -11.09 -17.69 -3.47
CA SER A 287 -10.63 -18.65 -4.48
C SER A 287 -9.96 -17.92 -5.65
N ALA A 288 -9.10 -18.59 -6.40
CA ALA A 288 -8.49 -18.05 -7.61
C ALA A 288 -9.57 -17.54 -8.61
N LYS A 289 -10.67 -18.26 -8.76
CA LYS A 289 -11.83 -17.83 -9.55
C LYS A 289 -12.40 -16.50 -9.07
N LEU A 290 -12.50 -16.28 -7.75
CA LEU A 290 -12.99 -15.00 -7.21
C LEU A 290 -11.97 -13.89 -7.45
N VAL A 291 -10.67 -14.14 -7.29
CA VAL A 291 -9.61 -13.16 -7.59
C VAL A 291 -9.63 -12.74 -9.05
N VAL A 292 -9.73 -13.71 -9.98
CA VAL A 292 -9.84 -13.43 -11.42
C VAL A 292 -11.08 -12.59 -11.73
N ARG A 293 -12.24 -12.93 -11.15
CA ARG A 293 -13.47 -12.14 -11.32
C ARG A 293 -13.33 -10.72 -10.79
N THR A 294 -12.67 -10.55 -9.64
CA THR A 294 -12.37 -9.26 -9.05
C THR A 294 -11.47 -8.42 -9.98
N LEU A 295 -10.41 -9.03 -10.52
CA LEU A 295 -9.51 -8.37 -11.46
C LEU A 295 -10.24 -7.95 -12.75
N VAL A 296 -11.02 -8.84 -13.34
CA VAL A 296 -11.84 -8.55 -14.53
C VAL A 296 -12.82 -7.41 -14.25
N GLU A 297 -13.46 -7.43 -13.08
CA GLU A 297 -14.37 -6.36 -12.64
C GLU A 297 -13.66 -5.01 -12.55
N CYS A 298 -12.49 -4.94 -11.93
CA CYS A 298 -11.67 -3.72 -11.85
C CYS A 298 -11.31 -3.21 -13.25
N VAL A 299 -10.74 -4.07 -14.10
CA VAL A 299 -10.26 -3.70 -15.44
C VAL A 299 -11.40 -3.21 -16.33
N SER A 300 -12.55 -3.88 -16.30
CA SER A 300 -13.73 -3.48 -17.07
C SER A 300 -14.27 -2.09 -16.70
N LYS A 301 -13.82 -1.53 -15.60
CA LYS A 301 -14.17 -0.21 -15.06
C LYS A 301 -12.98 0.77 -15.03
N ASN A 302 -11.93 0.49 -15.79
CA ASN A 302 -10.66 1.24 -15.84
C ASN A 302 -9.80 1.19 -14.56
N GLY A 303 -10.06 0.29 -13.63
CA GLY A 303 -9.31 0.16 -12.37
C GLY A 303 -8.20 -0.86 -12.43
N ASN A 304 -7.31 -0.76 -11.44
CA ASN A 304 -6.32 -1.75 -11.09
C ASN A 304 -6.80 -2.60 -9.90
N LEU A 305 -6.21 -3.75 -9.72
CA LEU A 305 -6.29 -4.55 -8.51
C LEU A 305 -4.89 -4.69 -7.91
N ILE A 306 -4.72 -4.27 -6.65
CA ILE A 306 -3.57 -4.67 -5.85
C ILE A 306 -4.04 -5.71 -4.81
N LEU A 307 -3.53 -6.93 -4.91
CA LEU A 307 -3.95 -8.06 -4.09
C LEU A 307 -2.93 -8.31 -2.98
N ASN A 308 -3.40 -8.30 -1.73
CA ASN A 308 -2.53 -8.41 -0.58
C ASN A 308 -2.21 -9.84 -0.18
N VAL A 309 -0.97 -10.05 0.22
CA VAL A 309 -0.48 -11.22 0.96
C VAL A 309 0.16 -10.77 2.28
N GLY A 310 -0.04 -11.56 3.34
CA GLY A 310 0.59 -11.34 4.65
C GLY A 310 1.56 -12.47 4.96
N PRO A 311 2.88 -12.28 4.76
CA PRO A 311 3.89 -13.27 5.14
C PRO A 311 3.90 -13.53 6.65
N ASP A 312 4.24 -14.75 7.06
CA ASP A 312 4.38 -15.12 8.46
C ASP A 312 5.63 -14.50 9.11
N ALA A 313 5.82 -14.69 10.42
CA ALA A 313 6.93 -14.14 11.19
C ALA A 313 8.32 -14.50 10.62
N LYS A 314 8.44 -15.61 9.91
CA LYS A 314 9.69 -16.07 9.28
C LYS A 314 9.91 -15.49 7.88
N GLY A 315 8.94 -14.78 7.33
CA GLY A 315 8.99 -14.21 5.99
C GLY A 315 8.49 -15.14 4.89
N ARG A 316 7.68 -16.16 5.21
CA ARG A 316 7.08 -17.06 4.23
C ARG A 316 5.70 -16.58 3.83
N ILE A 317 5.42 -16.48 2.53
CA ILE A 317 4.05 -16.33 2.05
C ILE A 317 3.30 -17.65 2.32
N PRO A 318 2.11 -17.61 2.97
CA PRO A 318 1.34 -18.81 3.28
C PRO A 318 1.10 -19.70 2.05
N LYS A 319 1.29 -21.02 2.20
CA LYS A 319 1.16 -21.98 1.09
C LYS A 319 -0.17 -21.87 0.35
N LYS A 320 -1.25 -21.56 1.06
CA LYS A 320 -2.57 -21.38 0.44
C LYS A 320 -2.61 -20.14 -0.45
N SER A 321 -1.95 -19.05 -0.03
CA SER A 321 -1.79 -17.86 -0.87
C SER A 321 -0.98 -18.16 -2.12
N VAL A 322 0.12 -18.91 -1.98
CA VAL A 322 0.96 -19.35 -3.10
C VAL A 322 0.13 -20.12 -4.13
N ALA A 323 -0.60 -21.15 -3.69
CA ALA A 323 -1.41 -21.99 -4.59
C ALA A 323 -2.47 -21.17 -5.34
N ILE A 324 -3.16 -20.24 -4.65
CA ILE A 324 -4.16 -19.38 -5.28
C ILE A 324 -3.54 -18.46 -6.33
N LEU A 325 -2.38 -17.84 -6.01
CA LEU A 325 -1.68 -16.94 -6.93
C LEU A 325 -1.14 -17.68 -8.16
N GLU A 326 -0.68 -18.92 -8.00
CA GLU A 326 -0.25 -19.74 -9.12
C GLU A 326 -1.42 -20.07 -10.05
N GLU A 327 -2.58 -20.47 -9.51
CA GLU A 327 -3.80 -20.71 -10.30
C GLU A 327 -4.30 -19.45 -11.03
N VAL A 328 -4.20 -18.26 -10.39
CA VAL A 328 -4.49 -16.97 -11.05
C VAL A 328 -3.53 -16.72 -12.20
N GLY A 329 -2.25 -17.03 -12.01
CA GLY A 329 -1.22 -16.91 -13.04
C GLY A 329 -1.44 -17.81 -14.24
N GLU A 330 -1.87 -19.04 -14.02
CA GLU A 330 -2.27 -19.98 -15.09
C GLU A 330 -3.40 -19.40 -15.95
N TRP A 331 -4.43 -18.85 -15.31
CA TRP A 331 -5.50 -18.17 -16.05
C TRP A 331 -5.01 -16.96 -16.84
N LEU A 332 -4.14 -16.13 -16.26
CA LEU A 332 -3.58 -14.94 -16.90
C LEU A 332 -2.62 -15.27 -18.05
N ALA A 333 -1.95 -16.42 -18.02
CA ALA A 333 -1.10 -16.88 -19.12
C ALA A 333 -1.90 -17.01 -20.43
N ASP A 334 -3.15 -17.49 -20.34
CA ASP A 334 -4.02 -17.69 -21.49
C ASP A 334 -4.89 -16.45 -21.81
N ASN A 335 -5.22 -15.64 -20.81
CA ASN A 335 -6.23 -14.59 -20.92
C ASN A 335 -5.70 -13.17 -20.67
N GLY A 336 -4.40 -12.99 -20.46
CA GLY A 336 -3.77 -11.72 -20.11
C GLY A 336 -4.00 -10.60 -21.13
N GLU A 337 -4.25 -10.94 -22.40
CA GLU A 337 -4.57 -9.95 -23.43
C GLU A 337 -5.88 -9.19 -23.16
N SER A 338 -6.81 -9.78 -22.41
CA SER A 338 -8.07 -9.14 -22.00
C SER A 338 -7.91 -8.22 -20.75
N ILE A 339 -6.75 -8.25 -20.12
CA ILE A 339 -6.43 -7.55 -18.86
C ILE A 339 -5.43 -6.41 -19.10
N TYR A 340 -4.20 -6.76 -19.52
CA TYR A 340 -3.12 -5.79 -19.62
C TYR A 340 -3.33 -4.79 -20.77
N GLY A 341 -3.21 -3.49 -20.45
CA GLY A 341 -3.49 -2.41 -21.39
C GLY A 341 -4.96 -2.30 -21.79
N CYS A 342 -5.86 -2.99 -21.10
CA CYS A 342 -7.31 -2.91 -21.35
C CYS A 342 -8.02 -2.02 -20.32
N GLY A 343 -9.25 -1.64 -20.63
CA GLY A 343 -10.11 -0.84 -19.77
C GLY A 343 -11.57 -0.91 -20.16
N TYR A 344 -12.34 0.10 -19.77
CA TYR A 344 -13.77 0.21 -20.03
C TYR A 344 -14.09 0.18 -21.54
N ALA A 345 -15.02 -0.67 -21.91
CA ALA A 345 -15.34 -0.94 -23.32
C ALA A 345 -16.52 -0.15 -23.86
N GLU A 346 -17.17 0.72 -23.07
CA GLU A 346 -18.37 1.49 -23.44
C GLU A 346 -19.55 0.62 -23.92
N LEU A 347 -19.59 -0.62 -23.46
CA LEU A 347 -20.64 -1.57 -23.78
C LEU A 347 -21.42 -1.93 -22.51
N PRO A 348 -22.74 -2.19 -22.62
CA PRO A 348 -23.53 -2.64 -21.49
C PRO A 348 -23.01 -3.97 -20.95
N LYS A 349 -23.07 -4.13 -19.62
CA LYS A 349 -22.67 -5.34 -18.95
C LYS A 349 -23.51 -6.54 -19.41
N PRO A 350 -22.91 -7.59 -19.98
CA PRO A 350 -23.63 -8.80 -20.28
C PRO A 350 -23.87 -9.66 -19.01
N GLU A 351 -24.88 -10.49 -18.99
CA GLU A 351 -25.19 -11.39 -17.86
C GLU A 351 -24.05 -12.39 -17.58
N TRP A 352 -23.36 -12.82 -18.63
CA TRP A 352 -22.33 -13.86 -18.57
C TRP A 352 -20.91 -13.38 -18.26
N GLY A 353 -20.63 -12.05 -18.22
CA GLY A 353 -19.27 -11.58 -18.02
C GLY A 353 -19.06 -10.08 -18.05
N ARG A 354 -17.93 -9.66 -18.61
CA ARG A 354 -17.54 -8.26 -18.82
C ARG A 354 -16.89 -8.10 -20.18
N PHE A 355 -17.02 -6.92 -20.76
CA PHE A 355 -16.22 -6.48 -21.89
C PHE A 355 -15.04 -5.63 -21.39
N THR A 356 -13.90 -5.83 -22.00
CA THR A 356 -12.73 -4.94 -21.87
C THR A 356 -12.29 -4.51 -23.26
N ARG A 357 -11.76 -3.29 -23.37
CA ARG A 357 -11.26 -2.72 -24.62
C ARG A 357 -9.79 -2.38 -24.47
N LYS A 358 -8.97 -2.79 -25.43
CA LYS A 358 -7.57 -2.39 -25.52
C LYS A 358 -7.48 -0.88 -25.63
N ARG A 359 -6.68 -0.23 -24.80
CA ARG A 359 -6.38 1.20 -24.94
C ARG A 359 -5.50 1.40 -26.18
N GLN A 360 -5.81 2.41 -26.96
CA GLN A 360 -5.02 2.81 -28.13
C GLN A 360 -3.90 3.73 -27.72
#